data_3693fab7ab36f963caa724e244835886
#
_entry.id   3693fab7ab36f963caa724e244835886
#
_cell.length_a   1.000
_cell.length_b   1.000
_cell.length_c   1.000
_cell.angle_alpha   90.00
_cell.angle_beta   90.00
_cell.angle_gamma   90.00
#
_symmetry.space_group_name_H-M   'P 1'
#
loop_
_entity.id
_entity.type
_entity.pdbx_description
1 polymer ?
#
loop_
_entity_poly.entity_id
_entity_poly.type
_entity_poly.pdbx_seq_one_letter_code
_entity_poly.pdbx_strand_id
1 'polypeptide(L)'
;VTAPNFPAGWTAVPILGGVNFVTTATNPDSAPNSAFAADPDTVGGGTDLSTPQFPITSNSATVSFRHKYNTEPGWDGGVFEISINNAPFQDILGAGGVFLQNGYNGSIGAGTNNPIAGRQAWNGDSAGYVTTIVRLPSAANGQNVQLKWRFGADNNTAPVGGGWNIDNLVVSGNTQ
;
A
#
# COMPACT_ATOMS: atom_id res chain seq x y z
N VAL A 1 7.09 16.61 6.47
CA VAL A 1 8.45 16.37 5.94
C VAL A 1 8.60 17.01 4.57
N THR A 2 9.84 17.25 4.16
CA THR A 2 10.14 17.78 2.82
C THR A 2 10.34 16.60 1.86
N ALA A 3 9.62 16.63 0.73
CA ALA A 3 9.81 15.63 -0.33
C ALA A 3 11.27 15.63 -0.81
N PRO A 4 11.83 14.48 -1.19
CA PRO A 4 11.19 13.17 -1.36
C PRO A 4 11.22 12.25 -0.11
N ASN A 5 11.55 12.78 1.06
CA ASN A 5 11.82 12.00 2.27
C ASN A 5 10.54 11.60 3.01
N PHE A 6 10.59 10.47 3.72
CA PHE A 6 9.54 10.03 4.65
C PHE A 6 9.80 10.51 6.08
N PRO A 7 8.77 10.54 6.95
CA PRO A 7 8.95 10.77 8.38
C PRO A 7 9.85 9.69 9.01
N ALA A 8 10.45 10.02 10.14
CA ALA A 8 11.29 9.07 10.90
C ALA A 8 10.55 7.77 11.21
N GLY A 9 11.25 6.65 11.05
CA GLY A 9 10.72 5.31 11.29
C GLY A 9 9.95 4.68 10.11
N TRP A 10 9.56 5.46 9.11
CA TRP A 10 9.05 4.91 7.85
C TRP A 10 10.19 4.39 7.01
N THR A 11 9.95 3.30 6.29
CA THR A 11 10.94 2.71 5.37
C THR A 11 10.33 2.51 4.00
N ALA A 12 11.11 2.84 2.97
CA ALA A 12 10.79 2.57 1.57
C ALA A 12 11.91 1.71 0.99
N VAL A 13 11.56 0.55 0.40
CA VAL A 13 12.54 -0.43 -0.07
C VAL A 13 12.14 -0.94 -1.46
N PRO A 14 13.00 -0.78 -2.49
CA PRO A 14 12.73 -1.32 -3.81
C PRO A 14 12.85 -2.85 -3.81
N ILE A 15 12.07 -3.51 -4.66
CA ILE A 15 12.03 -4.97 -4.84
C ILE A 15 12.32 -5.28 -6.30
N LEU A 16 13.21 -6.24 -6.56
CA LEU A 16 13.54 -6.71 -7.91
C LEU A 16 13.92 -5.59 -8.90
N GLY A 17 14.54 -4.52 -8.39
CA GLY A 17 14.97 -3.39 -9.22
C GLY A 17 13.89 -2.33 -9.49
N GLY A 18 12.72 -2.44 -8.88
CA GLY A 18 11.64 -1.47 -9.02
C GLY A 18 11.99 -0.06 -8.51
N VAL A 19 11.19 0.91 -8.90
CA VAL A 19 11.35 2.32 -8.51
C VAL A 19 10.82 2.53 -7.09
N ASN A 20 11.64 3.14 -6.23
CA ASN A 20 11.30 3.26 -4.82
C ASN A 20 10.12 4.22 -4.55
N PHE A 21 9.34 3.95 -3.51
CA PHE A 21 8.42 4.95 -2.95
C PHE A 21 9.18 6.22 -2.55
N VAL A 22 8.58 7.36 -2.85
CA VAL A 22 9.05 8.68 -2.40
C VAL A 22 7.87 9.48 -1.88
N THR A 23 8.10 10.58 -1.14
CA THR A 23 7.04 11.55 -0.96
C THR A 23 7.04 12.56 -2.11
N THR A 24 5.85 13.03 -2.49
CA THR A 24 5.67 14.02 -3.56
C THR A 24 4.64 15.08 -3.18
N ALA A 25 4.92 16.32 -3.56
CA ALA A 25 3.97 17.41 -3.48
C ALA A 25 3.07 17.52 -4.73
N THR A 26 3.24 16.59 -5.69
CA THR A 26 2.41 16.57 -6.91
C THR A 26 1.10 15.83 -6.61
N ASN A 27 -0.01 16.56 -6.63
CA ASN A 27 -1.37 16.04 -6.43
C ASN A 27 -1.56 15.22 -5.13
N PRO A 28 -1.12 15.70 -3.94
CA PRO A 28 -1.47 15.02 -2.70
C PRO A 28 -2.96 15.17 -2.40
N ASP A 29 -3.57 14.26 -1.65
CA ASP A 29 -4.94 14.43 -1.14
C ASP A 29 -4.97 15.52 -0.07
N SER A 30 -3.92 15.60 0.73
CA SER A 30 -3.70 16.67 1.71
C SER A 30 -2.27 17.20 1.64
N ALA A 31 -2.13 18.52 1.86
CA ALA A 31 -0.82 19.15 1.91
C ALA A 31 -0.01 18.66 3.13
N PRO A 32 1.32 18.58 3.04
CA PRO A 32 2.16 19.02 1.93
C PRO A 32 2.48 17.91 0.90
N ASN A 33 2.35 16.64 1.22
CA ASN A 33 2.84 15.54 0.39
C ASN A 33 1.98 14.29 0.55
N SER A 34 1.92 13.46 -0.50
CA SER A 34 1.54 12.04 -0.43
C SER A 34 2.76 11.13 -0.62
N ALA A 35 2.67 9.88 -0.21
CA ALA A 35 3.59 8.84 -0.68
C ALA A 35 3.24 8.46 -2.12
N PHE A 36 4.24 8.22 -2.96
CA PHE A 36 4.05 7.87 -4.37
C PHE A 36 5.00 6.77 -4.81
N ALA A 37 4.45 5.70 -5.37
CA ALA A 37 5.15 4.69 -6.15
C ALA A 37 4.87 4.94 -7.63
N ALA A 38 5.91 5.20 -8.41
CA ALA A 38 5.77 5.34 -9.85
C ALA A 38 5.53 3.98 -10.51
N ASP A 39 4.73 3.99 -11.57
CA ASP A 39 4.50 2.85 -12.47
C ASP A 39 5.28 3.10 -13.78
N PRO A 40 6.52 2.62 -13.92
CA PRO A 40 7.31 2.82 -15.13
C PRO A 40 7.01 1.72 -16.14
N ASP A 41 6.94 2.09 -17.42
CA ASP A 41 6.69 1.18 -18.54
C ASP A 41 7.90 0.31 -18.96
N THR A 42 9.07 0.51 -18.35
CA THR A 42 10.32 -0.15 -18.77
C THR A 42 11.04 -0.89 -17.64
N VAL A 43 10.54 -0.80 -16.42
CA VAL A 43 11.17 -1.40 -15.24
C VAL A 43 10.15 -2.21 -14.47
N GLY A 44 10.26 -3.53 -14.56
CA GLY A 44 9.49 -4.43 -13.70
C GLY A 44 10.06 -4.49 -12.28
N GLY A 45 9.28 -5.04 -11.36
CA GLY A 45 9.63 -5.14 -9.96
C GLY A 45 8.64 -4.40 -9.08
N GLY A 46 9.07 -3.91 -7.94
CA GLY A 46 8.15 -3.24 -7.02
C GLY A 46 8.84 -2.42 -5.95
N THR A 47 8.04 -1.95 -5.03
CA THR A 47 8.53 -1.21 -3.87
C THR A 47 7.60 -1.39 -2.68
N ASP A 48 8.19 -1.52 -1.50
CA ASP A 48 7.51 -1.57 -0.22
C ASP A 48 7.59 -0.23 0.50
N LEU A 49 6.47 0.24 1.03
CA LEU A 49 6.41 1.33 2.00
C LEU A 49 5.88 0.78 3.32
N SER A 50 6.66 0.89 4.39
CA SER A 50 6.26 0.38 5.71
C SER A 50 6.24 1.47 6.77
N THR A 51 5.24 1.40 7.67
CA THR A 51 5.15 2.26 8.86
C THR A 51 6.23 1.90 9.88
N PRO A 52 6.51 2.76 10.87
CA PRO A 52 7.04 2.29 12.14
C PRO A 52 6.10 1.25 12.78
N GLN A 53 6.60 0.48 13.74
CA GLN A 53 5.74 -0.37 14.55
C GLN A 53 4.93 0.46 15.55
N PHE A 54 3.69 0.04 15.79
CA PHE A 54 2.82 0.66 16.80
C PHE A 54 1.89 -0.39 17.43
N PRO A 55 1.45 -0.17 18.69
CA PRO A 55 0.58 -1.12 19.38
C PRO A 55 -0.87 -1.03 18.90
N ILE A 56 -1.53 -2.18 18.86
CA ILE A 56 -2.98 -2.29 18.70
C ILE A 56 -3.56 -2.77 20.03
N THR A 57 -4.53 -2.03 20.58
CA THR A 57 -5.11 -2.27 21.90
C THR A 57 -6.60 -2.65 21.86
N SER A 58 -7.13 -2.91 20.67
CA SER A 58 -8.53 -3.26 20.47
C SER A 58 -8.70 -4.29 19.35
N ASN A 59 -9.61 -5.24 19.55
CA ASN A 59 -10.02 -6.20 18.53
C ASN A 59 -10.94 -5.61 17.44
N SER A 60 -11.37 -4.37 17.61
CA SER A 60 -12.17 -3.61 16.64
C SER A 60 -11.38 -2.51 15.93
N ALA A 61 -10.07 -2.48 16.11
CA ALA A 61 -9.22 -1.48 15.47
C ALA A 61 -9.36 -1.50 13.95
N THR A 62 -9.45 -0.31 13.38
CA THR A 62 -9.50 -0.09 11.93
C THR A 62 -8.35 0.78 11.47
N VAL A 63 -7.93 0.55 10.25
CA VAL A 63 -7.01 1.42 9.52
C VAL A 63 -7.77 2.02 8.35
N SER A 64 -7.67 3.32 8.16
CA SER A 64 -8.13 3.97 6.94
C SER A 64 -6.98 4.76 6.30
N PHE A 65 -7.00 4.84 4.99
CA PHE A 65 -6.09 5.68 4.23
C PHE A 65 -6.77 6.15 2.94
N ARG A 66 -6.29 7.31 2.46
CA ARG A 66 -6.68 7.84 1.17
C ARG A 66 -5.65 7.38 0.15
N HIS A 67 -6.10 6.91 -1.00
CA HIS A 67 -5.18 6.55 -2.06
C HIS A 67 -5.79 6.78 -3.44
N LYS A 68 -4.90 6.98 -4.40
CA LYS A 68 -5.22 7.14 -5.81
C LYS A 68 -4.26 6.30 -6.62
N TYR A 69 -4.78 5.53 -7.55
CA TYR A 69 -3.95 4.73 -8.45
C TYR A 69 -4.37 4.94 -9.91
N ASN A 70 -3.37 4.86 -10.78
CA ASN A 70 -3.50 4.78 -12.22
C ASN A 70 -2.37 3.88 -12.72
N THR A 71 -2.70 2.62 -12.99
CA THR A 71 -1.77 1.54 -13.31
C THR A 71 -2.30 0.72 -14.48
N GLU A 72 -1.50 -0.13 -15.08
CA GLU A 72 -1.96 -1.05 -16.11
C GLU A 72 -2.99 -2.04 -15.53
N PRO A 73 -4.26 -2.03 -16.03
CA PRO A 73 -5.29 -2.91 -15.49
C PRO A 73 -4.93 -4.39 -15.61
N GLY A 74 -4.93 -5.10 -14.48
CA GLY A 74 -4.67 -6.53 -14.41
C GLY A 74 -3.20 -6.92 -14.42
N TRP A 75 -2.27 -5.98 -14.56
CA TRP A 75 -0.83 -6.28 -14.61
C TRP A 75 -0.02 -5.58 -13.53
N ASP A 76 -0.37 -4.31 -13.21
CA ASP A 76 0.32 -3.51 -12.21
C ASP A 76 -0.65 -3.04 -11.13
N GLY A 77 -0.14 -2.87 -9.90
CA GLY A 77 -1.03 -2.45 -8.83
C GLY A 77 -0.42 -2.53 -7.44
N GLY A 78 -1.28 -2.40 -6.46
CA GLY A 78 -0.89 -2.34 -5.07
C GLY A 78 -1.65 -3.28 -4.16
N VAL A 79 -0.98 -3.75 -3.11
CA VAL A 79 -1.54 -4.58 -2.06
C VAL A 79 -1.23 -4.01 -0.67
N PHE A 80 -2.02 -4.40 0.31
CA PHE A 80 -1.86 -3.98 1.70
C PHE A 80 -1.55 -5.18 2.59
N GLU A 81 -0.49 -5.07 3.38
CA GLU A 81 0.05 -6.16 4.18
C GLU A 81 0.23 -5.73 5.64
N ILE A 82 0.25 -6.70 6.53
CA ILE A 82 0.48 -6.51 7.96
C ILE A 82 1.51 -7.51 8.47
N SER A 83 2.40 -7.05 9.35
CA SER A 83 3.22 -7.85 10.24
C SER A 83 2.71 -7.68 11.67
N ILE A 84 2.45 -8.77 12.37
CA ILE A 84 2.00 -8.81 13.75
C ILE A 84 3.11 -9.39 14.60
N ASN A 85 3.55 -8.65 15.61
CA ASN A 85 4.61 -9.07 16.54
C ASN A 85 5.90 -9.56 15.85
N ASN A 86 6.36 -8.82 14.84
CA ASN A 86 7.54 -9.13 14.00
C ASN A 86 7.44 -10.41 13.16
N ALA A 87 6.26 -11.00 13.02
CA ALA A 87 6.07 -12.11 12.08
C ALA A 87 6.26 -11.64 10.62
N PRO A 88 6.53 -12.53 9.68
CA PRO A 88 6.56 -12.16 8.27
C PRO A 88 5.29 -11.41 7.83
N PHE A 89 5.44 -10.43 6.94
CA PHE A 89 4.30 -9.73 6.37
C PHE A 89 3.36 -10.70 5.64
N GLN A 90 2.07 -10.52 5.85
CA GLN A 90 1.01 -11.24 5.18
C GLN A 90 0.05 -10.25 4.52
N ASP A 91 -0.56 -10.66 3.41
CA ASP A 91 -1.71 -9.93 2.88
C ASP A 91 -2.75 -9.71 3.96
N ILE A 92 -3.33 -8.52 4.00
CA ILE A 92 -4.27 -8.16 5.06
C ILE A 92 -5.47 -9.12 5.16
N LEU A 93 -5.97 -9.63 4.02
CA LEU A 93 -7.04 -10.62 4.00
C LEU A 93 -6.55 -11.97 4.49
N GLY A 94 -5.35 -12.40 4.08
CA GLY A 94 -4.72 -13.65 4.53
C GLY A 94 -4.42 -13.66 6.03
N ALA A 95 -4.13 -12.50 6.61
CA ALA A 95 -3.95 -12.34 8.05
C ALA A 95 -5.28 -12.32 8.85
N GLY A 96 -6.44 -12.28 8.17
CA GLY A 96 -7.77 -12.23 8.78
C GLY A 96 -8.34 -10.83 8.93
N GLY A 97 -7.77 -9.82 8.27
CA GLY A 97 -8.36 -8.49 8.14
C GLY A 97 -9.54 -8.49 7.18
N VAL A 98 -10.37 -7.48 7.25
CA VAL A 98 -11.58 -7.34 6.43
C VAL A 98 -11.71 -5.93 5.91
N PHE A 99 -11.78 -5.77 4.59
CA PHE A 99 -12.12 -4.48 4.00
C PHE A 99 -13.57 -4.12 4.32
N LEU A 100 -13.77 -2.96 4.91
CA LEU A 100 -15.08 -2.37 5.18
C LEU A 100 -15.50 -1.41 4.06
N GLN A 101 -14.51 -0.87 3.33
CA GLN A 101 -14.73 0.06 2.21
C GLN A 101 -13.56 -0.05 1.22
N ASN A 102 -13.87 -0.02 -0.08
CA ASN A 102 -12.93 0.05 -1.19
C ASN A 102 -11.73 -0.91 -1.05
N GLY A 103 -12.03 -2.21 -0.91
CA GLY A 103 -11.02 -3.27 -0.96
C GLY A 103 -10.43 -3.46 -2.36
N TYR A 104 -9.66 -4.52 -2.54
CA TYR A 104 -9.10 -4.88 -3.83
C TYR A 104 -10.18 -4.96 -4.91
N ASN A 105 -9.87 -4.47 -6.11
CA ASN A 105 -10.83 -4.38 -7.22
C ASN A 105 -10.56 -5.35 -8.36
N GLY A 106 -9.48 -6.14 -8.28
CA GLY A 106 -9.13 -7.11 -9.30
C GLY A 106 -7.95 -7.99 -8.90
N SER A 107 -7.45 -8.75 -9.86
CA SER A 107 -6.28 -9.62 -9.67
C SER A 107 -5.19 -9.23 -10.66
N ILE A 108 -3.93 -9.39 -10.24
CA ILE A 108 -2.76 -9.22 -11.10
C ILE A 108 -2.49 -10.53 -11.84
N GLY A 109 -2.21 -10.43 -13.14
CA GLY A 109 -1.90 -11.58 -13.99
C GLY A 109 -0.74 -12.40 -13.43
N ALA A 110 -0.82 -13.73 -13.62
CA ALA A 110 0.25 -14.64 -13.25
C ALA A 110 1.26 -14.77 -14.40
N GLY A 111 2.50 -15.18 -14.08
CA GLY A 111 3.50 -15.51 -15.07
C GLY A 111 4.37 -14.33 -15.52
N THR A 112 4.24 -13.17 -14.87
CA THR A 112 5.14 -12.03 -15.03
C THR A 112 6.17 -12.00 -13.91
N ASN A 113 7.17 -11.12 -14.02
CA ASN A 113 8.12 -10.83 -12.93
C ASN A 113 7.59 -9.78 -11.93
N ASN A 114 6.32 -9.44 -11.98
CA ASN A 114 5.66 -8.59 -10.98
C ASN A 114 5.66 -9.28 -9.61
N PRO A 115 6.18 -8.65 -8.53
CA PRO A 115 6.26 -9.25 -7.19
C PRO A 115 4.90 -9.55 -6.53
N ILE A 116 3.80 -9.05 -7.10
CA ILE A 116 2.44 -9.35 -6.66
C ILE A 116 1.63 -10.15 -7.70
N ALA A 117 2.31 -10.79 -8.67
CA ALA A 117 1.66 -11.62 -9.67
C ALA A 117 0.75 -12.68 -9.03
N GLY A 118 -0.46 -12.85 -9.58
CA GLY A 118 -1.49 -13.78 -9.10
C GLY A 118 -2.26 -13.33 -7.86
N ARG A 119 -1.94 -12.17 -7.26
CA ARG A 119 -2.62 -11.66 -6.07
C ARG A 119 -3.83 -10.80 -6.43
N GLN A 120 -4.79 -10.72 -5.51
CA GLN A 120 -5.78 -9.63 -5.52
C GLN A 120 -5.07 -8.31 -5.18
N ALA A 121 -5.46 -7.23 -5.85
CA ALA A 121 -4.82 -5.92 -5.71
C ALA A 121 -5.77 -4.79 -6.12
N TRP A 122 -5.43 -3.57 -5.76
CA TRP A 122 -5.93 -2.38 -6.44
C TRP A 122 -5.13 -2.19 -7.73
N ASN A 123 -5.84 -2.07 -8.85
CA ASN A 123 -5.24 -1.90 -10.18
C ASN A 123 -6.16 -1.11 -11.11
N GLY A 124 -5.66 -0.65 -12.25
CA GLY A 124 -6.38 0.21 -13.17
C GLY A 124 -6.42 1.66 -12.69
N ASP A 125 -7.50 2.37 -12.93
CA ASP A 125 -7.66 3.79 -12.58
C ASP A 125 -8.76 4.00 -11.53
N SER A 126 -8.42 4.60 -10.40
CA SER A 126 -9.38 4.96 -9.35
C SER A 126 -10.15 6.25 -9.64
N ALA A 127 -9.83 6.94 -10.76
CA ALA A 127 -10.41 8.23 -11.18
C ALA A 127 -10.27 9.36 -10.13
N GLY A 128 -9.44 9.17 -9.11
CA GLY A 128 -9.22 10.13 -8.02
C GLY A 128 -8.92 9.43 -6.70
N TYR A 129 -8.80 10.21 -5.63
CA TYR A 129 -8.57 9.65 -4.30
C TYR A 129 -9.83 8.95 -3.78
N VAL A 130 -9.67 7.72 -3.35
CA VAL A 130 -10.68 6.91 -2.66
C VAL A 130 -10.24 6.63 -1.22
N THR A 131 -11.21 6.38 -0.34
CA THR A 131 -10.90 5.96 1.03
C THR A 131 -11.00 4.45 1.12
N THR A 132 -9.93 3.79 1.52
CA THR A 132 -9.99 2.41 1.98
C THR A 132 -10.12 2.37 3.49
N ILE A 133 -11.01 1.52 4.00
CA ILE A 133 -11.15 1.21 5.43
C ILE A 133 -11.03 -0.29 5.59
N VAL A 134 -10.14 -0.71 6.48
CA VAL A 134 -9.93 -2.12 6.81
C VAL A 134 -10.00 -2.32 8.32
N ARG A 135 -10.78 -3.31 8.77
CA ARG A 135 -10.70 -3.81 10.13
C ARG A 135 -9.50 -4.73 10.24
N LEU A 136 -8.63 -4.48 11.20
CA LEU A 136 -7.45 -5.28 11.43
C LEU A 136 -7.80 -6.70 11.92
N PRO A 137 -6.92 -7.68 11.69
CA PRO A 137 -7.08 -9.02 12.24
C PRO A 137 -7.24 -8.99 13.75
N SER A 138 -8.10 -9.83 14.31
CA SER A 138 -8.26 -9.95 15.77
C SER A 138 -6.97 -10.35 16.49
N ALA A 139 -6.08 -11.06 15.80
CA ALA A 139 -4.75 -11.43 16.28
C ALA A 139 -3.83 -10.21 16.53
N ALA A 140 -4.16 -9.05 15.97
CA ALA A 140 -3.40 -7.81 16.20
C ALA A 140 -3.66 -7.22 17.59
N ASN A 141 -4.79 -7.55 18.24
CA ASN A 141 -5.13 -7.03 19.55
C ASN A 141 -4.09 -7.42 20.62
N GLY A 142 -3.58 -6.44 21.34
CA GLY A 142 -2.51 -6.60 22.34
C GLY A 142 -1.10 -6.77 21.74
N GLN A 143 -0.94 -6.59 20.42
CA GLN A 143 0.33 -6.78 19.72
C GLN A 143 0.85 -5.48 19.11
N ASN A 144 2.16 -5.41 18.88
CA ASN A 144 2.74 -4.42 17.98
C ASN A 144 2.56 -4.88 16.54
N VAL A 145 2.11 -3.96 15.69
CA VAL A 145 1.96 -4.22 14.26
C VAL A 145 2.81 -3.26 13.44
N GLN A 146 3.11 -3.69 12.22
CA GLN A 146 3.67 -2.85 11.18
C GLN A 146 2.80 -3.03 9.93
N LEU A 147 2.44 -1.93 9.29
CA LEU A 147 1.67 -1.92 8.05
C LEU A 147 2.60 -1.72 6.86
N LYS A 148 2.25 -2.32 5.74
CA LYS A 148 3.02 -2.20 4.52
C LYS A 148 2.12 -2.07 3.30
N TRP A 149 2.43 -1.14 2.43
CA TRP A 149 1.92 -1.04 1.07
C TRP A 149 3.00 -1.57 0.13
N ARG A 150 2.66 -2.56 -0.67
CA ARG A 150 3.54 -3.08 -1.72
C ARG A 150 2.95 -2.74 -3.06
N PHE A 151 3.71 -2.00 -3.85
CA PHE A 151 3.45 -1.78 -5.27
C PHE A 151 4.23 -2.81 -6.08
N GLY A 152 3.63 -3.32 -7.14
CA GLY A 152 4.27 -4.20 -8.10
C GLY A 152 3.89 -3.84 -9.52
N ALA A 153 4.88 -3.86 -10.41
CA ALA A 153 4.72 -3.63 -11.83
C ALA A 153 5.45 -4.73 -12.64
N ASP A 154 4.94 -5.04 -13.80
CA ASP A 154 5.73 -5.78 -14.78
C ASP A 154 6.62 -4.81 -15.57
N ASN A 155 7.31 -5.24 -16.62
CA ASN A 155 8.23 -4.40 -17.39
C ASN A 155 7.66 -3.97 -18.75
N ASN A 156 6.37 -3.86 -18.83
CA ASN A 156 5.62 -3.54 -20.02
C ASN A 156 4.70 -2.36 -19.70
N THR A 157 4.01 -1.84 -20.61
CA THR A 157 3.02 -0.78 -20.62
C THR A 157 2.64 -0.16 -19.25
N ALA A 158 2.78 1.15 -19.13
CA ALA A 158 2.27 1.91 -17.99
C ALA A 158 1.55 3.18 -18.46
N PRO A 159 0.52 3.66 -17.75
CA PRO A 159 -0.07 4.96 -18.01
C PRO A 159 0.93 6.10 -17.84
N VAL A 160 0.92 7.09 -18.70
CA VAL A 160 1.81 8.26 -18.58
C VAL A 160 1.60 8.94 -17.21
N GLY A 161 2.66 9.00 -16.42
CA GLY A 161 2.60 9.53 -15.05
C GLY A 161 1.81 8.65 -14.09
N GLY A 162 1.64 7.38 -14.45
CA GLY A 162 0.96 6.37 -13.64
C GLY A 162 1.68 6.04 -12.35
N GLY A 163 0.97 5.34 -11.49
CA GLY A 163 1.47 4.89 -10.20
C GLY A 163 0.42 4.95 -9.10
N TRP A 164 0.89 4.87 -7.86
CA TRP A 164 0.06 4.78 -6.67
C TRP A 164 0.41 5.84 -5.63
N ASN A 165 -0.54 6.73 -5.34
CA ASN A 165 -0.44 7.69 -4.25
C ASN A 165 -1.14 7.17 -3.00
N ILE A 166 -0.53 7.37 -1.82
CA ILE A 166 -1.08 7.03 -0.50
C ILE A 166 -0.96 8.25 0.41
N ASP A 167 -2.03 8.58 1.11
CA ASP A 167 -2.13 9.74 1.98
C ASP A 167 -3.05 9.47 3.18
N ASN A 168 -3.05 10.33 4.16
CA ASN A 168 -4.03 10.40 5.25
C ASN A 168 -4.27 9.06 5.97
N LEU A 169 -3.18 8.41 6.42
CA LEU A 169 -3.28 7.20 7.25
C LEU A 169 -3.85 7.53 8.63
N VAL A 170 -4.90 6.82 9.02
CA VAL A 170 -5.52 6.93 10.34
C VAL A 170 -5.74 5.53 10.92
N VAL A 171 -5.38 5.34 12.19
CA VAL A 171 -5.73 4.16 12.98
C VAL A 171 -6.82 4.56 13.97
N SER A 172 -7.97 3.91 13.92
CA SER A 172 -9.15 4.22 14.73
C SER A 172 -9.61 3.00 15.54
N GLY A 173 -10.40 3.26 16.59
CA GLY A 173 -10.90 2.19 17.46
C GLY A 173 -9.80 1.57 18.34
N ASN A 174 -8.62 2.20 18.37
CA ASN A 174 -7.48 1.79 19.18
C ASN A 174 -7.53 2.60 20.49
N THR A 175 -8.39 2.18 21.41
CA THR A 175 -8.51 2.83 22.73
C THR A 175 -7.29 2.48 23.57
N GLN A 176 -6.58 3.49 24.07
CA GLN A 176 -5.55 3.33 25.12
C GLN A 176 -6.21 3.08 26.47
#